data_454fd73a61b1894e5ca28235b2de1239
#
_entry.id   454fd73a61b1894e5ca28235b2de1239
#
_cell.length_a   1.000
_cell.length_b   1.000
_cell.length_c   1.000
_cell.angle_alpha   90.00
_cell.angle_beta   90.00
_cell.angle_gamma   90.00
#
_symmetry.space_group_name_H-M   'P 1'
#
loop_
_entity.id
_entity.type
_entity.pdbx_description
1 polymer ?
#
loop_
_entity_poly.entity_id
_entity_poly.type
_entity_poly.pdbx_seq_one_letter_code
_entity_poly.pdbx_strand_id
1 'polypeptide(L)'
;MELLSKVGRYEFLSEPFHCDYSSHLFMGHLGNHLLNAADFHSNDRGYGMNYLMPRHRTWVLSRLAIEMTEMPKSYDKFAVETWVENAMKYFTARDFKICGTSPAGEEEKVYGYGKSVWAMIDTQSRQPVDIFSINDGLISQYIETEKECPIAASSRVKMSADAQLVRTIDTYYNDVDVNGHINSVKYIEHILDLFDLDYYKAHFLQRFEIAYVAESHQGDKLNFYMEEVGENEYCIKVTKSMQNSEKDIEVVRSKAKFIKKIGRASCRERV
;
A
#
# COMPACT_ATOMS: atom_id res chain seq x y z
N MET A 1 6.66 28.80 -15.77
CA MET A 1 5.54 27.85 -15.54
C MET A 1 5.22 27.93 -14.07
N GLU A 2 3.97 28.19 -13.73
CA GLU A 2 3.53 28.24 -12.32
C GLU A 2 3.63 26.82 -11.73
N LEU A 3 4.19 26.71 -10.53
CA LEU A 3 4.31 25.42 -9.85
C LEU A 3 2.93 24.96 -9.36
N LEU A 4 2.61 23.70 -9.53
CA LEU A 4 1.43 23.09 -8.94
C LEU A 4 1.54 23.05 -7.40
N SER A 5 0.41 22.87 -6.72
CA SER A 5 0.44 22.64 -5.26
C SER A 5 1.33 21.46 -4.89
N LYS A 6 2.03 21.54 -3.76
CA LYS A 6 2.83 20.43 -3.21
C LYS A 6 1.95 19.23 -2.81
N VAL A 7 0.71 19.47 -2.42
CA VAL A 7 -0.28 18.45 -2.13
C VAL A 7 -1.14 18.23 -3.37
N GLY A 8 -1.22 17.00 -3.84
CA GLY A 8 -2.17 16.57 -4.87
C GLY A 8 -3.41 15.96 -4.22
N ARG A 9 -4.57 16.17 -4.83
CA ARG A 9 -5.85 15.59 -4.41
C ARG A 9 -6.51 14.91 -5.61
N TYR A 10 -6.82 13.63 -5.46
CA TYR A 10 -7.39 12.79 -6.51
C TYR A 10 -8.65 12.12 -5.99
N GLU A 11 -9.75 12.28 -6.73
CA GLU A 11 -11.06 11.74 -6.36
C GLU A 11 -11.28 10.37 -6.98
N PHE A 12 -11.89 9.49 -6.19
CA PHE A 12 -12.21 8.12 -6.55
C PHE A 12 -13.65 7.79 -6.14
N LEU A 13 -14.18 6.74 -6.74
CA LEU A 13 -15.43 6.11 -6.35
C LEU A 13 -15.10 4.78 -5.68
N SER A 14 -15.79 4.44 -4.61
CA SER A 14 -15.78 3.08 -4.07
C SER A 14 -16.76 2.23 -4.89
N GLU A 15 -16.24 1.60 -5.96
CA GLU A 15 -17.06 0.81 -6.87
C GLU A 15 -17.56 -0.46 -6.16
N PRO A 16 -18.83 -0.88 -6.38
CA PRO A 16 -19.43 -2.01 -5.67
C PRO A 16 -18.65 -3.32 -5.78
N PHE A 17 -18.04 -3.59 -6.94
CA PHE A 17 -17.25 -4.80 -7.17
C PHE A 17 -15.83 -4.74 -6.62
N HIS A 18 -15.43 -3.60 -6.04
CA HIS A 18 -14.20 -3.41 -5.28
C HIS A 18 -14.45 -3.41 -3.77
N CYS A 19 -15.67 -3.80 -3.35
CA CYS A 19 -16.09 -3.84 -1.96
C CYS A 19 -16.27 -5.27 -1.46
N ASP A 20 -16.06 -5.43 -0.15
CA ASP A 20 -16.22 -6.70 0.56
C ASP A 20 -17.71 -7.05 0.84
N TYR A 21 -17.92 -8.18 1.53
CA TYR A 21 -19.23 -8.67 1.95
C TYR A 21 -20.01 -7.67 2.84
N SER A 22 -19.33 -6.72 3.47
CA SER A 22 -19.92 -5.66 4.32
C SER A 22 -20.12 -4.36 3.57
N SER A 23 -19.95 -4.37 2.24
CA SER A 23 -20.04 -3.22 1.34
C SER A 23 -19.02 -2.12 1.62
N HIS A 24 -17.83 -2.48 2.10
CA HIS A 24 -16.72 -1.56 2.29
C HIS A 24 -15.59 -1.89 1.31
N LEU A 25 -14.89 -0.85 0.86
CA LEU A 25 -13.76 -0.98 -0.06
C LEU A 25 -12.71 -1.96 0.48
N PHE A 26 -12.27 -2.93 -0.33
CA PHE A 26 -11.17 -3.81 0.04
C PHE A 26 -9.86 -3.04 0.23
N MET A 27 -9.05 -3.45 1.21
CA MET A 27 -7.73 -2.85 1.44
C MET A 27 -6.81 -2.94 0.22
N GLY A 28 -6.85 -4.03 -0.55
CA GLY A 28 -6.09 -4.15 -1.81
C GLY A 28 -6.49 -3.09 -2.83
N HIS A 29 -7.79 -2.85 -3.03
CA HIS A 29 -8.27 -1.80 -3.92
C HIS A 29 -7.94 -0.39 -3.40
N LEU A 30 -8.01 -0.15 -2.08
CA LEU A 30 -7.49 1.09 -1.49
C LEU A 30 -6.00 1.26 -1.80
N GLY A 31 -5.20 0.19 -1.67
CA GLY A 31 -3.80 0.18 -2.06
C GLY A 31 -3.60 0.64 -3.52
N ASN A 32 -4.38 0.13 -4.48
CA ASN A 32 -4.35 0.60 -5.87
C ASN A 32 -4.62 2.10 -5.98
N HIS A 33 -5.62 2.63 -5.28
CA HIS A 33 -5.94 4.06 -5.31
C HIS A 33 -4.80 4.92 -4.74
N LEU A 34 -4.13 4.47 -3.66
CA LEU A 34 -2.96 5.17 -3.10
C LEU A 34 -1.80 5.20 -4.09
N LEU A 35 -1.48 4.05 -4.73
CA LEU A 35 -0.40 3.97 -5.70
C LEU A 35 -0.70 4.79 -6.96
N ASN A 36 -1.93 4.77 -7.45
CA ASN A 36 -2.37 5.60 -8.56
C ASN A 36 -2.27 7.09 -8.22
N ALA A 37 -2.74 7.52 -7.05
CA ALA A 37 -2.62 8.91 -6.61
C ALA A 37 -1.16 9.36 -6.52
N ALA A 38 -0.24 8.47 -6.06
CA ALA A 38 1.20 8.74 -6.02
C ALA A 38 1.78 8.92 -7.43
N ASP A 39 1.40 8.07 -8.38
CA ASP A 39 1.86 8.17 -9.77
C ASP A 39 1.31 9.42 -10.46
N PHE A 40 0.01 9.68 -10.36
CA PHE A 40 -0.61 10.89 -10.91
C PHE A 40 0.06 12.16 -10.38
N HIS A 41 0.28 12.23 -9.06
CA HIS A 41 0.97 13.35 -8.43
C HIS A 41 2.37 13.58 -9.00
N SER A 42 3.14 12.50 -9.19
CA SER A 42 4.49 12.56 -9.71
C SER A 42 4.51 12.93 -11.21
N ASN A 43 3.57 12.38 -12.00
CA ASN A 43 3.43 12.70 -13.42
C ASN A 43 3.02 14.14 -13.66
N ASP A 44 2.03 14.65 -12.92
CA ASP A 44 1.59 16.05 -13.03
C ASP A 44 2.72 17.03 -12.74
N ARG A 45 3.69 16.64 -11.94
CA ARG A 45 4.82 17.47 -11.48
C ARG A 45 6.14 17.17 -12.19
N GLY A 46 6.14 16.36 -13.25
CA GLY A 46 7.28 16.15 -14.14
C GLY A 46 8.40 15.27 -13.62
N TYR A 47 8.12 14.41 -12.61
CA TYR A 47 9.05 13.40 -12.11
C TYR A 47 8.39 12.00 -11.94
N GLY A 48 7.26 11.76 -12.62
CA GLY A 48 6.56 10.48 -12.66
C GLY A 48 6.97 9.60 -13.84
N MET A 49 6.22 8.53 -14.05
CA MET A 49 6.55 7.48 -15.03
C MET A 49 6.66 8.00 -16.45
N ASN A 50 5.83 8.97 -16.87
CA ASN A 50 5.91 9.56 -18.21
C ASN A 50 7.26 10.21 -18.52
N TYR A 51 7.90 10.80 -17.50
CA TYR A 51 9.25 11.36 -17.62
C TYR A 51 10.33 10.30 -17.50
N LEU A 52 10.15 9.32 -16.60
CA LEU A 52 11.16 8.36 -16.18
C LEU A 52 11.34 7.19 -17.13
N MET A 53 10.24 6.57 -17.60
CA MET A 53 10.30 5.37 -18.43
C MET A 53 11.11 5.52 -19.73
N PRO A 54 10.99 6.64 -20.50
CA PRO A 54 11.85 6.86 -21.68
C PRO A 54 13.34 6.99 -21.35
N ARG A 55 13.68 7.16 -20.05
CA ARG A 55 15.04 7.30 -19.52
C ARG A 55 15.53 6.06 -18.78
N HIS A 56 14.83 4.94 -18.95
CA HIS A 56 15.11 3.67 -18.25
C HIS A 56 15.14 3.81 -16.72
N ARG A 57 14.23 4.59 -16.17
CA ARG A 57 14.12 4.81 -14.72
C ARG A 57 12.70 4.56 -14.25
N THR A 58 12.55 4.11 -13.01
CA THR A 58 11.24 3.88 -12.40
C THR A 58 11.28 4.06 -10.89
N TRP A 59 10.12 4.40 -10.33
CA TRP A 59 9.89 4.33 -8.91
C TRP A 59 9.58 2.90 -8.48
N VAL A 60 10.19 2.46 -7.40
CA VAL A 60 9.91 1.17 -6.78
C VAL A 60 9.40 1.41 -5.37
N LEU A 61 8.23 0.88 -5.05
CA LEU A 61 7.68 0.91 -3.71
C LEU A 61 8.51 0.00 -2.81
N SER A 62 9.13 0.57 -1.78
CA SER A 62 9.92 -0.17 -0.80
C SER A 62 9.09 -0.53 0.43
N ARG A 63 8.27 0.41 0.92
CA ARG A 63 7.43 0.22 2.11
C ARG A 63 6.13 0.99 1.99
N LEU A 64 5.10 0.44 2.61
CA LEU A 64 3.79 1.09 2.75
C LEU A 64 3.22 0.75 4.13
N ALA A 65 2.72 1.75 4.82
CA ALA A 65 1.89 1.60 6.01
C ALA A 65 0.56 2.30 5.77
N ILE A 66 -0.54 1.65 6.10
CA ILE A 66 -1.89 2.21 5.99
C ILE A 66 -2.55 2.03 7.36
N GLU A 67 -3.16 3.08 7.87
CA GLU A 67 -3.93 3.04 9.11
C GLU A 67 -5.29 3.68 8.88
N MET A 68 -6.34 2.90 9.13
CA MET A 68 -7.72 3.28 8.85
C MET A 68 -8.56 3.26 10.13
N THR A 69 -9.45 4.22 10.24
CA THR A 69 -10.50 4.23 11.28
C THR A 69 -11.80 3.64 10.75
N GLU A 70 -12.03 3.77 9.45
CA GLU A 70 -13.17 3.22 8.72
C GLU A 70 -12.79 3.10 7.23
N MET A 71 -13.43 2.20 6.50
CA MET A 71 -13.29 2.11 5.04
C MET A 71 -14.45 2.82 4.33
N PRO A 72 -14.19 3.44 3.15
CA PRO A 72 -15.27 3.95 2.28
C PRO A 72 -16.27 2.86 1.95
N LYS A 73 -17.56 3.19 1.94
CA LYS A 73 -18.63 2.26 1.57
C LYS A 73 -18.85 2.26 0.06
N SER A 74 -19.48 1.21 -0.42
CA SER A 74 -19.92 1.11 -1.81
C SER A 74 -20.71 2.38 -2.22
N TYR A 75 -20.33 2.96 -3.37
CA TYR A 75 -20.79 4.22 -3.93
C TYR A 75 -20.34 5.50 -3.22
N ASP A 76 -19.58 5.42 -2.11
CA ASP A 76 -18.98 6.62 -1.55
C ASP A 76 -17.96 7.21 -2.54
N LYS A 77 -18.04 8.54 -2.72
CA LYS A 77 -16.96 9.31 -3.31
C LYS A 77 -15.96 9.64 -2.21
N PHE A 78 -14.71 9.41 -2.49
CA PHE A 78 -13.63 9.75 -1.57
C PHE A 78 -12.45 10.34 -2.33
N ALA A 79 -11.56 10.99 -1.61
CA ALA A 79 -10.35 11.56 -2.17
C ALA A 79 -9.11 10.99 -1.46
N VAL A 80 -8.03 10.88 -2.21
CA VAL A 80 -6.68 10.65 -1.70
C VAL A 80 -5.89 11.94 -1.90
N GLU A 81 -5.52 12.57 -0.81
CA GLU A 81 -4.49 13.60 -0.82
C GLU A 81 -3.12 12.95 -0.65
N THR A 82 -2.13 13.41 -1.43
CA THR A 82 -0.77 12.87 -1.33
C THR A 82 0.27 13.96 -1.52
N TRP A 83 1.38 13.82 -0.81
CA TRP A 83 2.51 14.75 -0.87
C TRP A 83 3.82 14.01 -0.60
N VAL A 84 4.93 14.61 -1.04
CA VAL A 84 6.27 14.14 -0.70
C VAL A 84 6.66 14.78 0.63
N GLU A 85 6.77 13.98 1.69
CA GLU A 85 7.19 14.42 3.02
C GLU A 85 8.70 14.76 3.05
N ASN A 86 9.49 13.89 2.38
CA ASN A 86 10.94 14.02 2.37
C ASN A 86 11.55 13.34 1.14
N ALA A 87 12.70 13.86 0.70
CA ALA A 87 13.52 13.23 -0.33
C ALA A 87 14.97 13.13 0.14
N MET A 88 15.56 11.95 -0.05
CA MET A 88 16.97 11.63 0.16
C MET A 88 17.57 11.19 -1.17
N LYS A 89 18.89 10.97 -1.20
CA LYS A 89 19.60 10.66 -2.45
C LYS A 89 18.95 9.54 -3.28
N TYR A 90 18.48 8.49 -2.64
CA TYR A 90 17.94 7.29 -3.30
C TYR A 90 16.49 6.95 -2.92
N PHE A 91 15.91 7.64 -1.95
CA PHE A 91 14.61 7.35 -1.39
C PHE A 91 13.78 8.61 -1.20
N THR A 92 12.46 8.47 -1.34
CA THR A 92 11.50 9.49 -0.91
C THR A 92 10.54 8.90 0.12
N ALA A 93 10.14 9.71 1.09
CA ALA A 93 8.97 9.44 1.93
C ALA A 93 7.77 10.20 1.35
N ARG A 94 6.65 9.52 1.25
CA ARG A 94 5.40 10.06 0.71
C ARG A 94 4.25 9.69 1.63
N ASP A 95 3.40 10.66 1.89
CA ASP A 95 2.25 10.55 2.75
C ASP A 95 0.95 10.58 1.97
N PHE A 96 -0.10 10.04 2.61
CA PHE A 96 -1.46 10.02 2.09
C PHE A 96 -2.46 10.36 3.20
N LYS A 97 -3.52 11.09 2.84
CA LYS A 97 -4.74 11.25 3.63
C LYS A 97 -5.90 10.73 2.80
N ILE A 98 -6.68 9.84 3.35
CA ILE A 98 -7.89 9.28 2.73
C ILE A 98 -9.10 9.96 3.39
N CYS A 99 -9.93 10.63 2.60
CA CYS A 99 -11.01 11.46 3.12
C CYS A 99 -12.25 11.42 2.22
N GLY A 100 -13.40 11.69 2.79
CA GLY A 100 -14.64 11.86 2.04
C GLY A 100 -14.60 13.11 1.17
N THR A 101 -15.49 13.19 0.19
CA THR A 101 -15.73 14.41 -0.57
C THR A 101 -16.91 15.13 0.07
N SER A 102 -16.64 16.20 0.81
CA SER A 102 -17.68 17.07 1.40
C SER A 102 -17.85 18.34 0.57
N PRO A 103 -19.06 18.92 0.52
CA PRO A 103 -19.25 20.26 -0.05
C PRO A 103 -18.33 21.30 0.61
N ALA A 104 -17.98 22.34 -0.14
CA ALA A 104 -17.12 23.39 0.37
C ALA A 104 -17.69 24.02 1.66
N GLY A 105 -16.91 24.00 2.75
CA GLY A 105 -17.29 24.58 4.04
C GLY A 105 -17.82 23.58 5.07
N GLU A 106 -17.99 22.32 4.72
CA GLU A 106 -18.30 21.25 5.67
C GLU A 106 -17.01 20.53 6.14
N GLU A 107 -17.05 20.03 7.38
CA GLU A 107 -15.94 19.23 7.90
C GLU A 107 -15.80 17.93 7.12
N GLU A 108 -14.60 17.68 6.62
CA GLU A 108 -14.32 16.52 5.79
C GLU A 108 -14.06 15.28 6.65
N LYS A 109 -14.83 14.22 6.40
CA LYS A 109 -14.63 12.93 7.06
C LYS A 109 -13.27 12.36 6.68
N VAL A 110 -12.42 12.05 7.66
CA VAL A 110 -11.15 11.36 7.45
C VAL A 110 -11.34 9.87 7.70
N TYR A 111 -11.05 9.04 6.69
CA TYR A 111 -11.08 7.58 6.77
C TYR A 111 -9.78 7.01 7.32
N GLY A 112 -8.65 7.63 7.03
CA GLY A 112 -7.35 7.16 7.46
C GLY A 112 -6.18 7.85 6.76
N TYR A 113 -5.00 7.28 6.97
CA TYR A 113 -3.74 7.81 6.47
C TYR A 113 -2.83 6.70 5.95
N GLY A 114 -1.88 7.07 5.11
CA GLY A 114 -0.82 6.19 4.63
C GLY A 114 0.55 6.86 4.65
N LYS A 115 1.60 6.08 4.85
CA LYS A 115 3.00 6.48 4.67
C LYS A 115 3.71 5.46 3.81
N SER A 116 4.49 5.93 2.85
CA SER A 116 5.25 5.06 1.95
C SER A 116 6.67 5.55 1.76
N VAL A 117 7.54 4.59 1.41
CA VAL A 117 8.93 4.87 1.01
C VAL A 117 9.15 4.30 -0.38
N TRP A 118 9.69 5.13 -1.27
CA TRP A 118 9.98 4.79 -2.66
C TRP A 118 11.46 4.94 -2.96
N ALA A 119 11.98 4.01 -3.75
CA ALA A 119 13.33 4.10 -4.30
C ALA A 119 13.27 4.42 -5.80
N MET A 120 14.27 5.17 -6.30
CA MET A 120 14.48 5.35 -7.73
C MET A 120 15.54 4.36 -8.19
N ILE A 121 15.22 3.60 -9.23
CA ILE A 121 16.17 2.67 -9.86
C ILE A 121 16.28 2.89 -11.36
N ASP A 122 17.43 2.56 -11.90
CA ASP A 122 17.64 2.36 -13.33
C ASP A 122 17.16 0.94 -13.70
N THR A 123 16.27 0.83 -14.71
CA THR A 123 15.63 -0.45 -15.07
C THR A 123 16.55 -1.42 -15.80
N GLN A 124 17.65 -0.93 -16.39
CA GLN A 124 18.63 -1.76 -17.10
C GLN A 124 19.72 -2.28 -16.16
N SER A 125 20.35 -1.39 -15.41
CA SER A 125 21.42 -1.75 -14.46
C SER A 125 20.91 -2.26 -13.12
N ARG A 126 19.66 -2.02 -12.79
CA ARG A 126 19.01 -2.33 -11.50
C ARG A 126 19.66 -1.60 -10.31
N GLN A 127 20.42 -0.53 -10.58
CA GLN A 127 21.09 0.24 -9.54
C GLN A 127 20.25 1.42 -9.08
N PRO A 128 20.40 1.85 -7.81
CA PRO A 128 19.77 3.06 -7.31
C PRO A 128 20.23 4.30 -8.08
N VAL A 129 19.32 5.21 -8.36
CA VAL A 129 19.57 6.49 -9.05
C VAL A 129 19.44 7.64 -8.08
N ASP A 130 20.31 8.61 -8.20
CA ASP A 130 20.20 9.86 -7.44
C ASP A 130 18.92 10.62 -7.86
N ILE A 131 17.99 10.74 -6.92
CA ILE A 131 16.68 11.36 -7.15
C ILE A 131 16.82 12.83 -7.55
N PHE A 132 17.81 13.53 -7.02
CA PHE A 132 18.06 14.93 -7.34
C PHE A 132 18.69 15.15 -8.72
N SER A 133 19.12 14.07 -9.40
CA SER A 133 19.52 14.12 -10.81
C SER A 133 18.34 14.10 -11.78
N ILE A 134 17.11 13.87 -11.28
CA ILE A 134 15.91 13.76 -12.10
C ILE A 134 15.35 15.16 -12.36
N ASN A 135 15.20 15.52 -13.65
CA ASN A 135 14.61 16.78 -14.09
C ASN A 135 15.14 17.99 -13.29
N ASP A 136 16.47 18.10 -13.22
CA ASP A 136 17.20 19.17 -12.51
C ASP A 136 16.83 19.32 -11.02
N GLY A 137 16.52 18.19 -10.36
CA GLY A 137 16.15 18.18 -8.95
C GLY A 137 14.76 18.73 -8.65
N LEU A 138 13.88 18.74 -9.64
CA LEU A 138 12.55 19.34 -9.59
C LEU A 138 11.73 18.86 -8.37
N ILE A 139 11.91 17.61 -7.95
CA ILE A 139 11.21 17.06 -6.77
C ILE A 139 11.44 17.90 -5.50
N SER A 140 12.59 18.57 -5.37
CA SER A 140 12.91 19.41 -4.20
C SER A 140 11.91 20.55 -4.01
N GLN A 141 11.30 21.04 -5.10
CA GLN A 141 10.31 22.12 -5.05
C GLN A 141 8.94 21.64 -4.56
N TYR A 142 8.73 20.33 -4.55
CA TYR A 142 7.45 19.70 -4.17
C TYR A 142 7.50 18.99 -2.81
N ILE A 143 8.60 19.14 -2.04
CA ILE A 143 8.65 18.63 -0.66
C ILE A 143 7.73 19.50 0.21
N GLU A 144 6.80 18.83 0.90
CA GLU A 144 5.83 19.43 1.81
C GLU A 144 6.19 19.06 3.25
N THR A 145 6.60 20.05 4.03
CA THR A 145 7.08 19.86 5.41
C THR A 145 6.11 20.35 6.48
N GLU A 146 5.04 21.06 6.06
CA GLU A 146 4.11 21.67 7.01
C GLU A 146 2.87 20.79 7.24
N LYS A 147 2.54 19.94 6.26
CA LYS A 147 1.40 19.05 6.35
C LYS A 147 1.77 17.76 7.09
N GLU A 148 1.18 17.57 8.26
CA GLU A 148 1.44 16.39 9.08
C GLU A 148 0.64 15.16 8.61
N CYS A 149 1.27 13.98 8.73
CA CYS A 149 0.62 12.68 8.66
C CYS A 149 0.72 12.01 10.03
N PRO A 150 -0.40 11.83 10.76
CA PRO A 150 -0.38 11.48 12.20
C PRO A 150 -0.02 10.04 12.49
N ILE A 151 0.13 9.18 11.47
CA ILE A 151 0.48 7.77 11.67
C ILE A 151 1.99 7.55 11.70
N ALA A 152 2.42 6.51 12.42
CA ALA A 152 3.82 6.09 12.40
C ALA A 152 4.20 5.49 11.04
N ALA A 153 5.46 5.71 10.62
CA ALA A 153 6.01 5.04 9.46
C ALA A 153 6.02 3.50 9.63
N SER A 154 6.17 2.77 8.53
CA SER A 154 6.29 1.31 8.54
C SER A 154 7.44 0.85 9.44
N SER A 155 7.15 -0.06 10.33
CA SER A 155 8.12 -0.65 11.26
C SER A 155 9.03 -1.67 10.56
N ARG A 156 10.14 -2.02 11.22
CA ARG A 156 10.92 -3.18 10.80
C ARG A 156 10.28 -4.45 11.35
N VAL A 157 9.56 -5.17 10.47
CA VAL A 157 8.93 -6.45 10.84
C VAL A 157 10.00 -7.50 11.13
N LYS A 158 10.02 -7.99 12.36
CA LYS A 158 10.87 -9.12 12.76
C LYS A 158 10.00 -10.37 12.86
N MET A 159 10.53 -11.49 12.38
CA MET A 159 9.89 -12.80 12.47
C MET A 159 10.74 -13.71 13.33
N SER A 160 10.10 -14.52 14.16
CA SER A 160 10.77 -15.57 14.91
C SER A 160 11.11 -16.78 14.03
N ALA A 161 11.89 -17.71 14.55
CA ALA A 161 12.15 -18.99 13.89
C ALA A 161 10.89 -19.91 13.90
N ASP A 162 9.93 -19.62 14.78
CA ASP A 162 8.74 -20.44 15.01
C ASP A 162 7.56 -20.06 14.09
N ALA A 163 7.73 -19.08 13.21
CA ALA A 163 6.71 -18.69 12.24
C ALA A 163 6.29 -19.88 11.37
N GLN A 164 4.98 -20.14 11.31
CA GLN A 164 4.42 -21.31 10.64
C GLN A 164 4.15 -21.02 9.16
N LEU A 165 4.47 -21.99 8.28
CA LEU A 165 4.01 -21.98 6.90
C LEU A 165 2.47 -22.24 6.90
N VAL A 166 1.69 -21.24 6.54
CA VAL A 166 0.22 -21.31 6.57
C VAL A 166 -0.39 -21.46 5.18
N ARG A 167 0.30 -21.04 4.13
CA ARG A 167 -0.21 -21.13 2.76
C ARG A 167 0.93 -21.14 1.74
N THR A 168 0.72 -21.85 0.64
CA THR A 168 1.53 -21.77 -0.58
C THR A 168 0.60 -21.56 -1.76
N ILE A 169 0.95 -20.64 -2.67
CA ILE A 169 0.19 -20.36 -3.88
C ILE A 169 1.10 -20.37 -5.10
N ASP A 170 0.54 -20.70 -6.24
CA ASP A 170 1.15 -20.47 -7.55
C ASP A 170 0.80 -19.06 -8.03
N THR A 171 1.64 -18.47 -8.89
CA THR A 171 1.41 -17.15 -9.45
C THR A 171 0.97 -17.25 -10.91
N TYR A 172 0.01 -16.41 -11.29
CA TYR A 172 -0.66 -16.46 -12.58
C TYR A 172 -0.66 -15.11 -13.29
N TYR A 173 -1.26 -15.05 -14.48
CA TYR A 173 -1.35 -13.85 -15.33
C TYR A 173 -1.91 -12.62 -14.58
N ASN A 174 -2.97 -12.80 -13.78
CA ASN A 174 -3.61 -11.69 -13.05
C ASN A 174 -2.79 -11.14 -11.89
N ASP A 175 -1.70 -11.80 -11.53
CA ASP A 175 -0.80 -11.32 -10.49
C ASP A 175 0.26 -10.37 -11.04
N VAL A 176 0.46 -10.33 -12.38
CA VAL A 176 1.58 -9.63 -13.03
C VAL A 176 1.20 -8.20 -13.42
N ASP A 177 2.06 -7.25 -13.09
CA ASP A 177 1.92 -5.85 -13.43
C ASP A 177 2.57 -5.48 -14.79
N VAL A 178 2.51 -4.20 -15.13
CA VAL A 178 3.08 -3.65 -16.39
C VAL A 178 4.60 -3.79 -16.49
N ASN A 179 5.30 -4.04 -15.38
CA ASN A 179 6.75 -4.26 -15.34
C ASN A 179 7.12 -5.75 -15.49
N GLY A 180 6.13 -6.64 -15.57
CA GLY A 180 6.34 -8.09 -15.64
C GLY A 180 6.62 -8.76 -14.30
N HIS A 181 6.39 -8.07 -13.19
CA HIS A 181 6.58 -8.58 -11.83
C HIS A 181 5.23 -8.83 -11.16
N ILE A 182 5.24 -9.62 -10.08
CA ILE A 182 4.04 -9.75 -9.25
C ILE A 182 3.72 -8.38 -8.66
N ASN A 183 2.51 -7.90 -8.91
CA ASN A 183 2.03 -6.58 -8.52
C ASN A 183 2.08 -6.41 -7.00
N SER A 184 2.56 -5.26 -6.55
CA SER A 184 2.64 -4.90 -5.13
C SER A 184 1.32 -5.09 -4.38
N VAL A 185 0.20 -4.76 -5.02
CA VAL A 185 -1.13 -4.89 -4.42
C VAL A 185 -1.56 -6.36 -4.29
N LYS A 186 -1.13 -7.23 -5.21
CA LYS A 186 -1.43 -8.67 -5.12
C LYS A 186 -0.85 -9.32 -3.86
N TYR A 187 0.31 -8.87 -3.40
CA TYR A 187 0.81 -9.30 -2.09
C TYR A 187 -0.09 -8.87 -0.94
N ILE A 188 -0.68 -7.65 -1.01
CA ILE A 188 -1.65 -7.19 0.00
C ILE A 188 -2.87 -8.12 0.00
N GLU A 189 -3.44 -8.40 -1.16
CA GLU A 189 -4.60 -9.28 -1.31
C GLU A 189 -4.31 -10.69 -0.77
N HIS A 190 -3.22 -11.32 -1.23
CA HIS A 190 -2.86 -12.69 -0.82
C HIS A 190 -2.52 -12.81 0.68
N ILE A 191 -1.93 -11.77 1.28
CA ILE A 191 -1.67 -11.74 2.72
C ILE A 191 -2.98 -11.62 3.50
N LEU A 192 -3.89 -10.79 3.05
CA LEU A 192 -5.18 -10.60 3.72
C LEU A 192 -6.11 -11.80 3.55
N ASP A 193 -5.93 -12.61 2.50
CA ASP A 193 -6.59 -13.90 2.29
C ASP A 193 -6.13 -15.00 3.27
N LEU A 194 -5.16 -14.75 4.13
CA LEU A 194 -4.78 -15.69 5.20
C LEU A 194 -5.81 -15.70 6.35
N PHE A 195 -6.65 -14.70 6.42
CA PHE A 195 -7.71 -14.56 7.42
C PHE A 195 -9.06 -14.91 6.78
N ASP A 196 -9.83 -15.73 7.46
CA ASP A 196 -11.13 -16.17 6.96
C ASP A 196 -12.22 -15.10 7.10
N LEU A 197 -13.36 -15.36 6.48
CA LEU A 197 -14.50 -14.43 6.49
C LEU A 197 -15.07 -14.22 7.91
N ASP A 198 -15.05 -15.25 8.77
CA ASP A 198 -15.59 -15.13 10.12
C ASP A 198 -14.67 -14.27 10.99
N TYR A 199 -13.36 -14.32 10.76
CA TYR A 199 -12.43 -13.41 11.37
C TYR A 199 -12.73 -11.94 10.99
N TYR A 200 -12.97 -11.65 9.70
CA TYR A 200 -13.35 -10.31 9.24
C TYR A 200 -14.70 -9.83 9.72
N LYS A 201 -15.66 -10.75 9.98
CA LYS A 201 -16.94 -10.37 10.61
C LYS A 201 -16.75 -9.86 12.03
N ALA A 202 -15.79 -10.41 12.77
CA ALA A 202 -15.51 -10.05 14.17
C ALA A 202 -14.49 -8.92 14.32
N HIS A 203 -13.64 -8.70 13.31
CA HIS A 203 -12.51 -7.78 13.39
C HIS A 203 -12.48 -6.78 12.24
N PHE A 204 -11.86 -5.63 12.50
CA PHE A 204 -11.56 -4.59 11.52
C PHE A 204 -10.04 -4.46 11.38
N LEU A 205 -9.52 -4.47 10.16
CA LEU A 205 -8.11 -4.24 9.88
C LEU A 205 -7.81 -2.75 10.11
N GLN A 206 -7.22 -2.43 11.25
CA GLN A 206 -6.90 -1.06 11.64
C GLN A 206 -5.61 -0.58 10.98
N ARG A 207 -4.56 -1.43 10.98
CA ARG A 207 -3.26 -1.05 10.42
C ARG A 207 -2.67 -2.21 9.63
N PHE A 208 -2.14 -1.87 8.47
CA PHE A 208 -1.43 -2.79 7.59
C PHE A 208 -0.08 -2.19 7.19
N GLU A 209 0.99 -2.96 7.35
CA GLU A 209 2.33 -2.58 6.93
C GLU A 209 2.89 -3.64 5.99
N ILE A 210 3.57 -3.20 4.94
CA ILE A 210 4.25 -4.08 4.00
C ILE A 210 5.59 -3.48 3.58
N ALA A 211 6.62 -4.34 3.51
CA ALA A 211 7.95 -4.01 3.00
C ALA A 211 8.32 -5.01 1.90
N TYR A 212 8.68 -4.49 0.75
CA TYR A 212 9.09 -5.26 -0.41
C TYR A 212 10.61 -5.43 -0.40
N VAL A 213 11.08 -6.67 -0.45
CA VAL A 213 12.49 -7.05 -0.31
C VAL A 213 13.07 -7.49 -1.64
N ALA A 214 12.32 -8.26 -2.42
CA ALA A 214 12.71 -8.74 -3.74
C ALA A 214 11.49 -8.89 -4.65
N GLU A 215 11.73 -8.95 -5.95
CA GLU A 215 10.69 -9.14 -6.97
C GLU A 215 10.38 -10.62 -7.16
N SER A 216 9.13 -10.90 -7.56
CA SER A 216 8.70 -12.23 -8.02
C SER A 216 8.08 -12.13 -9.40
N HIS A 217 8.02 -13.26 -10.10
CA HIS A 217 7.53 -13.37 -11.46
C HIS A 217 6.46 -14.44 -11.57
N GLN A 218 5.73 -14.45 -12.66
CA GLN A 218 4.83 -15.55 -12.97
C GLN A 218 5.60 -16.87 -12.98
N GLY A 219 5.04 -17.89 -12.34
CA GLY A 219 5.63 -19.23 -12.21
C GLY A 219 6.41 -19.43 -10.91
N ASP A 220 6.74 -18.35 -10.17
CA ASP A 220 7.24 -18.49 -8.80
C ASP A 220 6.13 -19.01 -7.89
N LYS A 221 6.47 -19.86 -6.93
CA LYS A 221 5.58 -20.24 -5.82
C LYS A 221 5.81 -19.31 -4.64
N LEU A 222 4.73 -18.75 -4.10
CA LEU A 222 4.78 -17.90 -2.93
C LEU A 222 4.39 -18.67 -1.68
N ASN A 223 5.28 -18.70 -0.68
CA ASN A 223 5.08 -19.35 0.60
C ASN A 223 4.86 -18.31 1.69
N PHE A 224 3.74 -18.40 2.39
CA PHE A 224 3.32 -17.45 3.42
C PHE A 224 3.57 -18.05 4.80
N TYR A 225 4.43 -17.42 5.57
CA TYR A 225 4.70 -17.73 6.96
C TYR A 225 4.07 -16.68 7.84
N MET A 226 3.37 -17.10 8.89
CA MET A 226 2.66 -16.20 9.79
C MET A 226 2.96 -16.56 11.25
N GLU A 227 3.00 -15.54 12.09
CA GLU A 227 3.02 -15.65 13.55
C GLU A 227 2.17 -14.54 14.18
N GLU A 228 1.46 -14.86 15.25
CA GLU A 228 0.78 -13.90 16.09
C GLU A 228 1.77 -13.33 17.10
N VAL A 229 1.95 -12.00 17.11
CA VAL A 229 2.94 -11.31 17.94
C VAL A 229 2.31 -10.47 19.07
N GLY A 230 1.00 -10.40 19.09
CA GLY A 230 0.19 -9.68 20.07
C GLY A 230 -1.29 -9.95 19.85
N GLU A 231 -2.17 -9.46 20.70
CA GLU A 231 -3.61 -9.65 20.55
C GLU A 231 -4.09 -9.07 19.20
N ASN A 232 -4.52 -9.94 18.29
CA ASN A 232 -4.95 -9.61 16.93
C ASN A 232 -3.88 -8.87 16.09
N GLU A 233 -2.61 -9.13 16.36
CA GLU A 233 -1.47 -8.53 15.66
C GLU A 233 -0.57 -9.64 15.09
N TYR A 234 -0.39 -9.63 13.78
CA TYR A 234 0.24 -10.71 13.02
C TYR A 234 1.42 -10.19 12.21
N CYS A 235 2.54 -10.91 12.25
CA CYS A 235 3.66 -10.72 11.34
C CYS A 235 3.64 -11.81 10.26
N ILE A 236 3.84 -11.39 9.01
CA ILE A 236 3.81 -12.27 7.85
C ILE A 236 5.11 -12.08 7.05
N LYS A 237 5.71 -13.20 6.67
CA LYS A 237 6.83 -13.26 5.74
C LYS A 237 6.39 -14.04 4.51
N VAL A 238 6.65 -13.49 3.33
CA VAL A 238 6.45 -14.20 2.07
C VAL A 238 7.81 -14.52 1.47
N THR A 239 8.03 -15.79 1.13
CA THR A 239 9.19 -16.22 0.35
C THR A 239 8.74 -16.73 -1.00
N LYS A 240 9.63 -16.74 -1.98
CA LYS A 240 9.42 -17.41 -3.26
C LYS A 240 10.34 -18.63 -3.38
N SER A 241 9.79 -19.71 -3.88
CA SER A 241 10.53 -20.89 -4.32
C SER A 241 10.62 -20.87 -5.84
N MET A 242 11.84 -21.05 -6.37
CA MET A 242 12.08 -21.19 -7.81
C MET A 242 12.19 -22.67 -8.16
N GLN A 243 11.70 -23.07 -9.34
CA GLN A 243 11.60 -24.48 -9.77
C GLN A 243 12.91 -25.28 -9.72
N ASN A 244 14.08 -24.64 -9.62
CA ASN A 244 15.39 -25.29 -9.61
C ASN A 244 16.31 -24.79 -8.49
N SER A 245 15.77 -24.24 -7.40
CA SER A 245 16.56 -23.73 -6.26
C SER A 245 16.09 -24.40 -4.97
N GLU A 246 17.03 -24.92 -4.20
CA GLU A 246 16.75 -25.44 -2.85
C GLU A 246 16.55 -24.33 -1.81
N LYS A 247 16.79 -23.06 -2.18
CA LYS A 247 16.76 -21.94 -1.25
C LYS A 247 15.62 -20.98 -1.59
N ASP A 248 14.73 -20.82 -0.64
CA ASP A 248 13.71 -19.80 -0.68
C ASP A 248 14.30 -18.38 -0.57
N ILE A 249 13.77 -17.47 -1.36
CA ILE A 249 14.13 -16.05 -1.34
C ILE A 249 13.00 -15.27 -0.68
N GLU A 250 13.32 -14.48 0.34
CA GLU A 250 12.36 -13.57 0.96
C GLU A 250 11.99 -12.46 -0.02
N VAL A 251 10.68 -12.23 -0.20
CA VAL A 251 10.16 -11.23 -1.13
C VAL A 251 9.37 -10.13 -0.43
N VAL A 252 8.65 -10.45 0.66
CA VAL A 252 7.82 -9.48 1.39
C VAL A 252 7.87 -9.76 2.90
N ARG A 253 7.84 -8.69 3.67
CA ARG A 253 7.47 -8.69 5.10
C ARG A 253 6.29 -7.79 5.32
N SER A 254 5.35 -8.25 6.13
CA SER A 254 4.13 -7.52 6.42
C SER A 254 3.74 -7.66 7.89
N LYS A 255 2.96 -6.70 8.36
CA LYS A 255 2.35 -6.69 9.69
C LYS A 255 0.91 -6.24 9.56
N ALA A 256 0.00 -7.01 10.13
CA ALA A 256 -1.42 -6.71 10.16
C ALA A 256 -1.90 -6.60 11.60
N LYS A 257 -2.57 -5.49 11.92
CA LYS A 257 -3.17 -5.26 13.23
C LYS A 257 -4.67 -5.07 13.06
N PHE A 258 -5.42 -5.91 13.76
CA PHE A 258 -6.87 -5.86 13.78
C PHE A 258 -7.37 -5.38 15.15
N ILE A 259 -8.58 -4.83 15.15
CA ILE A 259 -9.34 -4.51 16.35
C ILE A 259 -10.67 -5.24 16.32
N LYS A 260 -11.15 -5.67 17.47
CA LYS A 260 -12.49 -6.27 17.59
C LYS A 260 -13.56 -5.25 17.21
N LYS A 261 -14.48 -5.64 16.33
CA LYS A 261 -15.65 -4.82 16.05
C LYS A 261 -16.52 -4.80 17.30
N ILE A 262 -16.81 -3.62 17.84
CA ILE A 262 -17.77 -3.47 18.93
C ILE A 262 -19.14 -3.81 18.33
N GLY A 263 -19.70 -4.98 18.71
CA GLY A 263 -21.03 -5.41 18.26
C GLY A 263 -22.04 -4.32 18.62
N ARG A 264 -22.75 -3.77 17.64
CA ARG A 264 -24.01 -3.09 17.95
C ARG A 264 -24.89 -4.17 18.58
N ALA A 265 -25.15 -4.05 19.89
CA ALA A 265 -26.12 -4.88 20.57
C ALA A 265 -27.39 -4.89 19.70
N SER A 266 -27.81 -6.09 19.29
CA SER A 266 -28.99 -6.24 18.46
C SER A 266 -30.20 -5.76 19.28
N CYS A 267 -30.66 -4.55 19.01
CA CYS A 267 -32.04 -4.16 19.34
C CYS A 267 -32.99 -4.95 18.42
N ARG A 268 -33.03 -6.28 18.57
CA ARG A 268 -34.06 -7.13 18.02
C ARG A 268 -34.47 -8.12 19.10
N GLU A 269 -35.23 -7.60 20.04
CA GLU A 269 -36.22 -8.37 20.78
C GLU A 269 -37.18 -7.38 21.44
N ARG A 270 -38.25 -7.05 20.71
CA ARG A 270 -39.59 -6.75 21.22
C ARG A 270 -40.50 -6.35 20.06
N VAL A 271 -41.12 -7.33 19.44
CA VAL A 271 -42.54 -7.29 19.07
C VAL A 271 -43.04 -8.72 19.23
#